data_adb36f71ff1c36bfa9648a90f196a397
#
_entry.id   adb36f71ff1c36bfa9648a90f196a397
#
_cell.length_a   1.000
_cell.length_b   1.000
_cell.length_c   1.000
_cell.angle_alpha   90.00
_cell.angle_beta   90.00
_cell.angle_gamma   90.00
#
_symmetry.space_group_name_H-M   'P 1'
#
loop_
_entity.id
_entity.type
_entity.pdbx_description
1 polymer ?
#
loop_
_entity_poly.entity_id
_entity_poly.type
_entity_poly.pdbx_seq_one_letter_code
_entity_poly.pdbx_strand_id
1 'polypeptide(L)'
;MGSLKEKAKALLQQCEVVTLTSINKEGYPRPVPLSKIKTEGLTTIWFATGNSSAKTKDFRSNPKAGICFYKEGNSVAMTGEEEVVSDTGTKKELWQDWFIHHFPKGPEDPEYILLKFRGNHATIWIDGQFVHRKV
;
A
#
# COMPACT_ATOMS: atom_id res chain seq x y z
N MET A 1 -23.28 -13.66 4.89
CA MET A 1 -23.09 -12.95 3.65
C MET A 1 -22.57 -11.55 3.92
N GLY A 2 -21.36 -11.23 3.48
CA GLY A 2 -20.77 -9.94 3.72
C GLY A 2 -21.24 -8.87 2.74
N SER A 3 -21.13 -7.62 3.16
CA SER A 3 -21.30 -6.49 2.26
C SER A 3 -20.20 -6.50 1.21
N LEU A 4 -20.37 -5.69 0.16
CA LEU A 4 -19.35 -5.57 -0.87
C LEU A 4 -18.02 -5.05 -0.26
N LYS A 5 -18.11 -4.13 0.69
CA LYS A 5 -16.94 -3.63 1.42
C LYS A 5 -16.22 -4.74 2.19
N GLU A 6 -16.96 -5.60 2.86
CA GLU A 6 -16.38 -6.72 3.59
C GLU A 6 -15.72 -7.73 2.64
N LYS A 7 -16.34 -7.97 1.48
CA LYS A 7 -15.74 -8.84 0.46
C LYS A 7 -14.45 -8.24 -0.08
N ALA A 8 -14.40 -6.92 -0.27
CA ALA A 8 -13.19 -6.23 -0.70
C ALA A 8 -12.08 -6.34 0.36
N LYS A 9 -12.44 -6.21 1.65
CA LYS A 9 -11.47 -6.43 2.75
C LYS A 9 -10.94 -7.86 2.74
N ALA A 10 -11.82 -8.84 2.54
CA ALA A 10 -11.41 -10.23 2.48
C ALA A 10 -10.47 -10.48 1.30
N LEU A 11 -10.74 -9.88 0.15
CA LEU A 11 -9.87 -9.96 -1.01
C LEU A 11 -8.48 -9.38 -0.69
N LEU A 12 -8.43 -8.23 -0.03
CA LEU A 12 -7.17 -7.61 0.38
C LEU A 12 -6.37 -8.55 1.27
N GLN A 13 -7.02 -9.22 2.22
CA GLN A 13 -6.34 -10.16 3.12
C GLN A 13 -5.73 -11.33 2.35
N GLN A 14 -6.34 -11.75 1.25
CA GLN A 14 -5.85 -12.84 0.41
C GLN A 14 -4.71 -12.44 -0.52
N CYS A 15 -4.50 -11.14 -0.72
CA CYS A 15 -3.47 -10.63 -1.62
C CYS A 15 -2.26 -10.14 -0.82
N GLU A 16 -1.22 -10.97 -0.71
CA GLU A 16 0.01 -10.59 -0.03
C GLU A 16 0.70 -9.43 -0.77
N VAL A 17 0.69 -9.48 -2.08
CA VAL A 17 1.30 -8.46 -2.94
C VAL A 17 0.21 -7.63 -3.60
N VAL A 18 0.37 -6.33 -3.56
CA VAL A 18 -0.52 -5.39 -4.25
C VAL A 18 0.30 -4.50 -5.16
N THR A 19 -0.35 -3.91 -6.16
CA THR A 19 0.31 -2.94 -7.03
C THR A 19 0.13 -1.55 -6.43
N LEU A 20 1.26 -0.90 -6.14
CA LEU A 20 1.28 0.47 -5.62
C LEU A 20 1.79 1.40 -6.71
N THR A 21 1.09 2.49 -6.95
CA THR A 21 1.44 3.43 -8.01
C THR A 21 1.75 4.80 -7.41
N SER A 22 2.93 5.32 -7.73
CA SER A 22 3.33 6.69 -7.45
C SER A 22 3.32 7.51 -8.73
N ILE A 23 3.47 8.83 -8.62
CA ILE A 23 3.59 9.73 -9.76
C ILE A 23 5.00 10.33 -9.73
N ASN A 24 5.76 10.16 -10.81
CA ASN A 24 7.14 10.65 -10.87
C ASN A 24 7.20 12.15 -11.22
N LYS A 25 8.42 12.68 -11.27
CA LYS A 25 8.65 14.11 -11.54
C LYS A 25 8.05 14.57 -12.87
N GLU A 26 8.05 13.70 -13.86
CA GLU A 26 7.52 14.00 -15.19
C GLU A 26 6.00 13.82 -15.28
N GLY A 27 5.36 13.40 -14.17
CA GLY A 27 3.91 13.22 -14.14
C GLY A 27 3.42 11.86 -14.58
N TYR A 28 4.33 10.89 -14.75
CA TYR A 28 3.93 9.54 -15.14
C TYR A 28 3.60 8.68 -13.93
N PRO A 29 2.54 7.86 -14.04
CA PRO A 29 2.26 6.86 -13.01
C PRO A 29 3.29 5.73 -13.08
N ARG A 30 3.79 5.33 -11.91
CA ARG A 30 4.80 4.25 -11.80
C ARG A 30 4.26 3.13 -10.94
N PRO A 31 3.62 2.10 -11.55
CA PRO A 31 3.12 0.96 -10.79
C PRO A 31 4.24 -0.02 -10.45
N VAL A 32 4.26 -0.47 -9.20
CA VAL A 32 5.20 -1.52 -8.76
C VAL A 32 4.48 -2.51 -7.86
N PRO A 33 4.81 -3.82 -7.95
CA PRO A 33 4.28 -4.79 -6.99
C PRO A 33 5.04 -4.63 -5.67
N LEU A 34 4.32 -4.73 -4.57
CA LEU A 34 4.90 -4.54 -3.24
C LEU A 34 4.13 -5.36 -2.22
N SER A 35 4.86 -6.05 -1.33
CA SER A 35 4.24 -6.82 -0.26
C SER A 35 3.71 -5.88 0.81
N LYS A 36 2.43 -6.03 1.15
CA LYS A 36 1.87 -5.29 2.26
C LYS A 36 2.29 -5.94 3.57
N ILE A 37 2.45 -5.14 4.62
CA ILE A 37 2.88 -5.65 5.93
C ILE A 37 1.79 -5.54 6.99
N LYS A 38 0.84 -4.64 6.81
CA LYS A 38 -0.27 -4.46 7.75
C LYS A 38 -1.42 -3.75 7.03
N THR A 39 -2.64 -4.09 7.40
CA THR A 39 -3.83 -3.39 6.92
C THR A 39 -4.70 -2.97 8.10
N GLU A 40 -5.42 -1.88 7.94
CA GLU A 40 -6.42 -1.41 8.89
C GLU A 40 -7.70 -1.18 8.09
N GLY A 41 -8.61 -2.13 8.16
CA GLY A 41 -9.79 -2.14 7.29
C GLY A 41 -9.41 -2.34 5.82
N LEU A 42 -10.16 -1.70 4.93
CA LEU A 42 -9.91 -1.76 3.48
C LEU A 42 -8.95 -0.66 3.04
N THR A 43 -9.01 0.51 3.66
CA THR A 43 -8.45 1.73 3.09
C THR A 43 -7.07 2.12 3.61
N THR A 44 -6.59 1.48 4.67
CA THR A 44 -5.26 1.77 5.21
C THR A 44 -4.35 0.57 5.02
N ILE A 45 -3.26 0.78 4.29
CA ILE A 45 -2.32 -0.29 3.94
C ILE A 45 -0.90 0.20 4.17
N TRP A 46 -0.11 -0.62 4.90
CA TRP A 46 1.28 -0.29 5.25
C TRP A 46 2.26 -1.12 4.45
N PHE A 47 3.39 -0.49 4.10
CA PHE A 47 4.50 -1.14 3.41
C PHE A 47 5.82 -0.74 4.06
N ALA A 48 6.82 -1.61 3.95
CA ALA A 48 8.21 -1.27 4.27
C ALA A 48 8.98 -1.10 2.97
N THR A 49 9.84 -0.10 2.90
CA THR A 49 10.62 0.17 1.71
C THR A 49 11.90 0.93 2.05
N GLY A 50 12.74 1.15 1.03
CA GLY A 50 13.98 1.89 1.19
C GLY A 50 13.79 3.39 1.14
N ASN A 51 14.48 4.10 2.03
CA ASN A 51 14.49 5.56 2.05
C ASN A 51 14.96 6.14 0.71
N SER A 52 15.88 5.49 0.04
CA SER A 52 16.46 5.94 -1.23
C SER A 52 15.73 5.42 -2.46
N SER A 53 14.64 4.65 -2.29
CA SER A 53 13.92 4.11 -3.44
C SER A 53 13.23 5.21 -4.25
N ALA A 54 13.05 4.96 -5.55
CA ALA A 54 12.40 5.93 -6.44
C ALA A 54 10.98 6.26 -5.99
N LYS A 55 10.21 5.26 -5.55
CA LYS A 55 8.83 5.49 -5.09
C LYS A 55 8.79 6.37 -3.84
N THR A 56 9.76 6.21 -2.93
CA THR A 56 9.83 7.07 -1.74
C THR A 56 10.05 8.53 -2.14
N LYS A 57 10.95 8.76 -3.08
CA LYS A 57 11.20 10.11 -3.59
C LYS A 57 9.97 10.69 -4.26
N ASP A 58 9.26 9.88 -5.04
CA ASP A 58 8.03 10.29 -5.68
C ASP A 58 7.00 10.74 -4.64
N PHE A 59 6.77 9.93 -3.59
CA PHE A 59 5.78 10.25 -2.57
C PHE A 59 6.13 11.46 -1.71
N ARG A 60 7.41 11.73 -1.50
CA ARG A 60 7.83 12.96 -0.81
C ARG A 60 7.51 14.20 -1.63
N SER A 61 7.52 14.10 -2.96
CA SER A 61 7.19 15.21 -3.84
C SER A 61 5.71 15.31 -4.15
N ASN A 62 5.01 14.16 -4.22
CA ASN A 62 3.60 14.10 -4.57
C ASN A 62 2.97 12.91 -3.84
N PRO A 63 2.13 13.16 -2.83
CA PRO A 63 1.55 12.07 -2.04
C PRO A 63 0.45 11.28 -2.76
N LYS A 64 -0.01 11.73 -3.90
CA LYS A 64 -1.07 11.02 -4.62
C LYS A 64 -0.63 9.63 -5.01
N ALA A 65 -1.50 8.65 -4.78
CA ALA A 65 -1.16 7.25 -4.96
C ALA A 65 -2.35 6.46 -5.46
N GLY A 66 -2.05 5.32 -6.08
CA GLY A 66 -3.05 4.35 -6.45
C GLY A 66 -2.65 2.97 -5.97
N ILE A 67 -3.63 2.14 -5.66
CA ILE A 67 -3.41 0.74 -5.30
C ILE A 67 -4.39 -0.12 -6.06
N CYS A 68 -3.91 -1.28 -6.50
CA CYS A 68 -4.75 -2.27 -7.16
C CYS A 68 -4.35 -3.67 -6.68
N PHE A 69 -5.35 -4.50 -6.44
CA PHE A 69 -5.14 -5.91 -6.14
C PHE A 69 -6.26 -6.72 -6.74
N TYR A 70 -5.94 -7.96 -7.10
CA TYR A 70 -6.94 -8.83 -7.68
C TYR A 70 -6.62 -10.29 -7.40
N LYS A 71 -7.66 -11.12 -7.46
CA LYS A 71 -7.55 -12.56 -7.36
C LYS A 71 -8.79 -13.21 -7.96
N GLU A 72 -8.58 -14.19 -8.86
CA GLU A 72 -9.67 -15.02 -9.38
C GLU A 72 -10.84 -14.22 -9.95
N GLY A 73 -10.53 -13.20 -10.75
CA GLY A 73 -11.56 -12.39 -11.42
C GLY A 73 -12.17 -11.28 -10.59
N ASN A 74 -11.80 -11.18 -9.31
CA ASN A 74 -12.24 -10.09 -8.44
C ASN A 74 -11.12 -9.07 -8.28
N SER A 75 -11.45 -7.80 -8.26
CA SER A 75 -10.43 -6.76 -8.15
C SER A 75 -10.94 -5.55 -7.38
N VAL A 76 -9.99 -4.81 -6.80
CA VAL A 76 -10.22 -3.52 -6.18
C VAL A 76 -9.10 -2.59 -6.63
N ALA A 77 -9.47 -1.40 -7.08
CA ALA A 77 -8.52 -0.33 -7.36
C ALA A 77 -8.93 0.87 -6.51
N MET A 78 -7.96 1.46 -5.83
CA MET A 78 -8.20 2.63 -4.99
C MET A 78 -7.27 3.76 -5.37
N THR A 79 -7.78 4.98 -5.27
CA THR A 79 -6.93 6.17 -5.26
C THR A 79 -6.88 6.72 -3.84
N GLY A 80 -5.82 7.42 -3.53
CA GLY A 80 -5.64 7.98 -2.20
C GLY A 80 -4.32 8.71 -2.07
N GLU A 81 -3.80 8.71 -0.87
CA GLU A 81 -2.53 9.39 -0.57
C GLU A 81 -1.61 8.48 0.22
N GLU A 82 -0.32 8.65 -0.01
CA GLU A 82 0.73 7.91 0.67
C GLU A 82 1.51 8.84 1.60
N GLU A 83 1.73 8.39 2.79
CA GLU A 83 2.54 9.10 3.79
C GLU A 83 3.84 8.34 3.99
N VAL A 84 4.97 9.06 3.95
CA VAL A 84 6.28 8.49 4.30
C VAL A 84 6.42 8.59 5.81
N VAL A 85 6.58 7.45 6.49
CA VAL A 85 6.64 7.38 7.94
C VAL A 85 8.01 6.90 8.37
N SER A 86 8.72 7.69 9.17
CA SER A 86 10.06 7.37 9.61
C SER A 86 10.27 7.49 11.12
N ASP A 87 9.21 7.67 11.90
CA ASP A 87 9.35 7.77 13.35
C ASP A 87 9.77 6.42 13.95
N THR A 88 10.66 6.48 14.92
CA THR A 88 11.31 5.32 15.51
C THR A 88 10.31 4.34 16.13
N GLY A 89 9.29 4.86 16.81
CA GLY A 89 8.29 4.02 17.48
C GLY A 89 7.52 3.15 16.50
N THR A 90 7.00 3.74 15.43
CA THR A 90 6.24 3.01 14.41
C THR A 90 7.13 2.02 13.66
N LYS A 91 8.35 2.42 13.33
CA LYS A 91 9.31 1.53 12.67
C LYS A 91 9.59 0.29 13.52
N LYS A 92 9.76 0.43 14.82
CA LYS A 92 9.97 -0.71 15.73
C LYS A 92 8.72 -1.57 15.84
N GLU A 93 7.56 -0.94 15.95
CA GLU A 93 6.28 -1.66 16.08
C GLU A 93 6.01 -2.56 14.89
N LEU A 94 6.29 -2.07 13.67
CA LEU A 94 5.97 -2.79 12.44
C LEU A 94 7.13 -3.62 11.90
N TRP A 95 8.27 -3.64 12.59
CA TRP A 95 9.43 -4.43 12.19
C TRP A 95 9.08 -5.92 12.15
N GLN A 96 9.54 -6.61 11.10
CA GLN A 96 9.44 -8.06 10.96
C GLN A 96 10.86 -8.63 10.75
N ASP A 97 11.13 -9.78 11.35
CA ASP A 97 12.49 -10.33 11.36
C ASP A 97 13.11 -10.49 9.99
N TRP A 98 12.31 -10.82 8.97
CA TRP A 98 12.86 -10.99 7.62
C TRP A 98 13.31 -9.68 6.98
N PHE A 99 12.94 -8.53 7.53
CA PHE A 99 13.41 -7.22 7.04
C PHE A 99 14.92 -7.08 7.16
N ILE A 100 15.56 -7.85 8.06
CA ILE A 100 17.00 -7.78 8.30
C ILE A 100 17.82 -8.05 7.02
N HIS A 101 17.26 -8.82 6.08
CA HIS A 101 17.92 -9.10 4.80
C HIS A 101 18.02 -7.86 3.92
N HIS A 102 17.14 -6.89 4.11
CA HIS A 102 17.11 -5.64 3.36
C HIS A 102 17.67 -4.47 4.17
N PHE A 103 17.55 -4.53 5.50
CA PHE A 103 17.96 -3.47 6.41
C PHE A 103 18.83 -4.06 7.52
N PRO A 104 20.13 -4.31 7.22
CA PRO A 104 20.99 -5.07 8.12
C PRO A 104 21.25 -4.42 9.47
N LYS A 105 20.96 -3.12 9.61
CA LYS A 105 21.12 -2.42 10.91
C LYS A 105 19.88 -2.54 11.79
N GLY A 106 18.85 -3.27 11.33
CA GLY A 106 17.65 -3.52 12.12
C GLY A 106 16.63 -2.37 12.06
N PRO A 107 15.71 -2.30 13.05
CA PRO A 107 14.65 -1.28 13.03
C PRO A 107 15.15 0.17 13.02
N GLU A 108 16.41 0.39 13.39
CA GLU A 108 17.00 1.73 13.40
C GLU A 108 17.80 2.04 12.14
N ASP A 109 17.78 1.12 11.16
CA ASP A 109 18.46 1.32 9.89
C ASP A 109 17.87 2.54 9.19
N PRO A 110 18.69 3.57 8.86
CA PRO A 110 18.15 4.79 8.22
C PRO A 110 17.57 4.54 6.83
N GLU A 111 17.91 3.42 6.20
CA GLU A 111 17.32 3.07 4.91
C GLU A 111 15.93 2.44 5.05
N TYR A 112 15.60 1.90 6.22
CA TYR A 112 14.29 1.34 6.49
C TYR A 112 13.29 2.45 6.79
N ILE A 113 12.26 2.57 5.96
CA ILE A 113 11.13 3.47 6.21
C ILE A 113 9.82 2.75 5.93
N LEU A 114 8.74 3.36 6.35
CA LEU A 114 7.40 2.85 6.13
C LEU A 114 6.64 3.77 5.19
N LEU A 115 5.74 3.18 4.42
CA LEU A 115 4.76 3.91 3.62
C LEU A 115 3.38 3.54 4.14
N LYS A 116 2.53 4.55 4.36
CA LYS A 116 1.15 4.35 4.80
C LYS A 116 0.20 4.90 3.75
N PHE A 117 -0.55 4.00 3.12
CA PHE A 117 -1.57 4.38 2.14
C PHE A 117 -2.90 4.60 2.83
N ARG A 118 -3.60 5.67 2.42
CA ARG A 118 -4.98 5.93 2.83
C ARG A 118 -5.83 6.15 1.59
N GLY A 119 -6.76 5.21 1.34
CA GLY A 119 -7.66 5.29 0.19
C GLY A 119 -8.81 6.25 0.42
N ASN A 120 -9.24 6.94 -0.64
CA ASN A 120 -10.39 7.85 -0.58
C ASN A 120 -11.50 7.46 -1.56
N HIS A 121 -11.15 6.80 -2.68
CA HIS A 121 -12.12 6.27 -3.64
C HIS A 121 -11.74 4.86 -4.03
N ALA A 122 -12.74 4.01 -4.28
CA ALA A 122 -12.51 2.64 -4.68
C ALA A 122 -13.39 2.26 -5.87
N THR A 123 -12.80 1.51 -6.80
CA THR A 123 -13.51 0.82 -7.87
C THR A 123 -13.43 -0.66 -7.53
N ILE A 124 -14.58 -1.27 -7.30
CA ILE A 124 -14.69 -2.64 -6.83
C ILE A 124 -15.40 -3.49 -7.87
N TRP A 125 -14.77 -4.58 -8.27
CA TRP A 125 -15.36 -5.58 -9.16
C TRP A 125 -15.29 -6.91 -8.44
N ILE A 126 -16.40 -7.33 -7.83
CA ILE A 126 -16.46 -8.57 -7.06
C ILE A 126 -17.78 -9.28 -7.35
N ASP A 127 -17.69 -10.57 -7.64
CA ASP A 127 -18.86 -11.43 -7.92
C ASP A 127 -19.75 -10.84 -9.01
N GLY A 128 -19.13 -10.23 -10.03
CA GLY A 128 -19.83 -9.63 -11.15
C GLY A 128 -20.47 -8.29 -10.85
N GLN A 129 -20.30 -7.75 -9.63
CA GLN A 129 -20.80 -6.43 -9.26
C GLN A 129 -19.71 -5.39 -9.44
N PHE A 130 -20.02 -4.33 -10.16
CA PHE A 130 -19.10 -3.22 -10.39
C PHE A 130 -19.60 -1.97 -9.67
N VAL A 131 -18.78 -1.45 -8.76
CA VAL A 131 -19.11 -0.28 -7.96
C VAL A 131 -17.94 0.67 -7.92
N HIS A 132 -18.20 1.95 -8.09
CA HIS A 132 -17.21 3.01 -7.92
C HIS A 132 -17.76 4.00 -6.89
N ARG A 133 -17.03 4.20 -5.79
CA ARG A 133 -17.53 5.05 -4.71
C ARG A 133 -16.44 5.59 -3.80
N LYS A 134 -16.79 6.62 -3.07
CA LYS A 134 -15.96 7.16 -2.00
C LYS A 134 -15.91 6.16 -0.84
N VAL A 135 -14.76 6.00 -0.25
CA VAL A 135 -14.56 5.09 0.89
C VAL A 135 -14.01 5.80 2.12
#